data_47bfc3918f0717ecb579d4a725de5754
#
_entry.id   47bfc3918f0717ecb579d4a725de5754
#
_cell.length_a   1.000
_cell.length_b   1.000
_cell.length_c   1.000
_cell.angle_alpha   90.00
_cell.angle_beta   90.00
_cell.angle_gamma   90.00
#
_symmetry.space_group_name_H-M   'P 1'
#
loop_
_entity.id
_entity.type
_entity.pdbx_description
1 polymer ?
#
loop_
_entity_poly.entity_id
_entity_poly.type
_entity_poly.pdbx_seq_one_letter_code
_entity_poly.pdbx_strand_id
1 'polypeptide(L)'
;MKKIITLMFAMLFSIAAFSQERNGDRKERRQREFNPENVAMVQTAELDRVVDLDSIQYQVVYLMNYSDALAMQDSIKARQARREEMRRNGRDVKEQRPTEEELAARRQIMEQRRAIRDAQMKEILTPAQYEKYLQYEKEQQNLRRGKARGRQGAGNHRRGNRR
;
A
#
# COMPACT_ATOMS: atom_id res chain seq x y z
N MET A 1 42.28 22.26 -33.79
CA MET A 1 41.34 22.91 -32.87
C MET A 1 39.86 22.71 -33.25
N LYS A 2 39.51 22.49 -34.53
CA LYS A 2 38.10 22.27 -34.94
C LYS A 2 37.50 20.91 -34.55
N LYS A 3 38.32 19.87 -34.34
CA LYS A 3 37.86 18.50 -34.00
C LYS A 3 37.49 18.31 -32.52
N ILE A 4 37.95 19.17 -31.63
CA ILE A 4 37.68 19.08 -30.18
C ILE A 4 36.33 19.73 -29.83
N ILE A 5 35.93 20.75 -30.60
CA ILE A 5 34.65 21.45 -30.37
C ILE A 5 33.46 20.59 -30.77
N THR A 6 33.59 19.73 -31.78
CA THR A 6 32.54 18.80 -32.22
C THR A 6 32.30 17.67 -31.22
N LEU A 7 33.33 17.24 -30.48
CA LEU A 7 33.21 16.20 -29.45
C LEU A 7 32.57 16.74 -28.18
N MET A 8 32.77 17.99 -27.81
CA MET A 8 32.11 18.61 -26.66
C MET A 8 30.62 18.87 -26.90
N PHE A 9 30.22 19.16 -28.15
CA PHE A 9 28.80 19.37 -28.46
C PHE A 9 27.99 18.07 -28.47
N ALA A 10 28.61 16.94 -28.78
CA ALA A 10 27.96 15.62 -28.71
C ALA A 10 27.73 15.14 -27.28
N MET A 11 28.57 15.54 -26.31
CA MET A 11 28.38 15.18 -24.90
C MET A 11 27.27 15.97 -24.17
N LEU A 12 27.00 17.20 -24.63
CA LEU A 12 25.92 18.00 -24.00
C LEU A 12 24.49 17.54 -24.39
N PHE A 13 24.35 16.85 -25.52
CA PHE A 13 23.06 16.31 -25.95
C PHE A 13 22.65 15.02 -25.21
N SER A 14 23.63 14.29 -24.69
CA SER A 14 23.37 13.01 -23.99
C SER A 14 22.78 13.19 -22.60
N ILE A 15 22.91 14.36 -21.97
CA ILE A 15 22.41 14.61 -20.62
C ILE A 15 20.91 15.00 -20.62
N ALA A 16 20.42 15.59 -21.73
CA ALA A 16 19.02 15.97 -21.84
C ALA A 16 18.07 14.77 -22.03
N ALA A 17 18.53 13.70 -22.68
CA ALA A 17 17.72 12.49 -22.89
C ALA A 17 17.50 11.68 -21.59
N PHE A 18 18.45 11.72 -20.66
CA PHE A 18 18.36 10.93 -19.41
C PHE A 18 17.41 11.53 -18.37
N SER A 19 17.09 12.81 -18.46
CA SER A 19 16.15 13.45 -17.51
C SER A 19 14.68 13.27 -17.89
N GLN A 20 14.40 12.92 -19.14
CA GLN A 20 13.03 12.76 -19.62
C GLN A 20 12.45 11.37 -19.28
N GLU A 21 13.28 10.35 -19.23
CA GLU A 21 12.90 8.99 -18.87
C GLU A 21 12.48 8.85 -17.39
N ARG A 22 13.08 9.64 -16.49
CA ARG A 22 12.74 9.65 -15.06
C ARG A 22 11.35 10.19 -14.74
N ASN A 23 10.77 11.01 -15.60
CA ASN A 23 9.43 11.56 -15.41
C ASN A 23 8.32 10.67 -15.98
N GLY A 24 8.61 9.82 -16.97
CA GLY A 24 7.71 8.80 -17.49
C GLY A 24 7.40 7.73 -16.43
N ASP A 25 8.44 7.18 -15.81
CA ASP A 25 8.34 6.15 -14.77
C ASP A 25 7.53 6.59 -13.54
N ARG A 26 7.53 7.89 -13.19
CA ARG A 26 6.71 8.41 -12.10
C ARG A 26 5.22 8.50 -12.45
N LYS A 27 4.88 8.75 -13.71
CA LYS A 27 3.48 8.78 -14.17
C LYS A 27 2.93 7.36 -14.30
N GLU A 28 3.71 6.42 -14.84
CA GLU A 28 3.33 5.01 -14.95
C GLU A 28 3.19 4.33 -13.59
N ARG A 29 4.06 4.63 -12.63
CA ARG A 29 3.91 4.14 -11.24
C ARG A 29 2.64 4.65 -10.55
N ARG A 30 2.10 5.81 -10.95
CA ARG A 30 0.85 6.34 -10.41
C ARG A 30 -0.40 5.69 -11.00
N GLN A 31 -0.27 5.04 -12.14
CA GLN A 31 -1.36 4.37 -12.86
C GLN A 31 -1.33 2.85 -12.72
N ARG A 32 -0.49 2.27 -11.86
CA ARG A 32 -0.62 0.85 -11.54
C ARG A 32 -1.99 0.64 -10.92
N GLU A 33 -2.90 0.23 -11.76
CA GLU A 33 -4.25 -0.14 -11.38
C GLU A 33 -4.16 -1.21 -10.28
N PHE A 34 -4.94 -1.01 -9.22
CA PHE A 34 -4.97 -1.96 -8.13
C PHE A 34 -5.52 -3.29 -8.65
N ASN A 35 -4.68 -4.32 -8.71
CA ASN A 35 -5.06 -5.65 -9.15
C ASN A 35 -5.22 -6.56 -7.92
N PRO A 36 -6.47 -7.01 -7.62
CA PRO A 36 -6.75 -7.88 -6.48
C PRO A 36 -6.02 -9.22 -6.53
N GLU A 37 -5.88 -9.81 -7.73
CA GLU A 37 -5.20 -11.10 -7.90
C GLU A 37 -3.72 -11.00 -7.52
N ASN A 38 -3.03 -9.97 -8.01
CA ASN A 38 -1.62 -9.76 -7.68
C ASN A 38 -1.44 -9.52 -6.18
N VAL A 39 -2.34 -8.77 -5.55
CA VAL A 39 -2.29 -8.52 -4.11
C VAL A 39 -2.48 -9.83 -3.34
N ALA A 40 -3.48 -10.62 -3.70
CA ALA A 40 -3.76 -11.92 -3.07
C ALA A 40 -2.58 -12.89 -3.23
N MET A 41 -2.03 -12.99 -4.44
CA MET A 41 -0.90 -13.86 -4.74
C MET A 41 0.34 -13.49 -3.91
N VAL A 42 0.69 -12.21 -3.86
CA VAL A 42 1.85 -11.74 -3.09
C VAL A 42 1.64 -11.97 -1.58
N GLN A 43 0.47 -11.66 -1.04
CA GLN A 43 0.18 -11.85 0.38
C GLN A 43 0.18 -13.34 0.77
N THR A 44 -0.33 -14.21 -0.09
CA THR A 44 -0.33 -15.65 0.16
C THR A 44 1.08 -16.21 0.09
N ALA A 45 1.88 -15.82 -0.91
CA ALA A 45 3.27 -16.24 -1.02
C ALA A 45 4.17 -15.73 0.13
N GLU A 46 3.91 -14.51 0.63
CA GLU A 46 4.61 -13.99 1.82
C GLU A 46 4.28 -14.82 3.07
N LEU A 47 3.01 -15.17 3.24
CA LEU A 47 2.59 -16.00 4.37
C LEU A 47 3.13 -17.43 4.26
N ASP A 48 3.07 -18.03 3.07
CA ASP A 48 3.57 -19.37 2.79
C ASP A 48 5.05 -19.53 3.18
N ARG A 49 5.88 -18.54 2.86
CA ARG A 49 7.32 -18.54 3.24
C ARG A 49 7.57 -18.62 4.74
N VAL A 50 6.63 -18.16 5.55
CA VAL A 50 6.77 -18.14 7.01
C VAL A 50 6.14 -19.36 7.66
N VAL A 51 4.97 -19.75 7.14
CA VAL A 51 4.09 -20.75 7.76
C VAL A 51 4.30 -22.13 7.17
N ASP A 52 4.75 -22.21 5.91
CA ASP A 52 4.91 -23.45 5.13
C ASP A 52 3.54 -24.14 4.94
N LEU A 53 2.73 -23.54 4.07
CA LEU A 53 1.37 -23.97 3.79
C LEU A 53 1.37 -25.24 2.89
N ASP A 54 0.48 -26.17 3.16
CA ASP A 54 0.22 -27.23 2.18
C ASP A 54 -0.60 -26.68 0.98
N SER A 55 -0.77 -27.49 -0.07
CA SER A 55 -1.43 -27.05 -1.29
C SER A 55 -2.89 -26.65 -1.09
N ILE A 56 -3.60 -27.31 -0.17
CA ILE A 56 -5.01 -27.00 0.15
C ILE A 56 -5.08 -25.73 0.98
N GLN A 57 -4.26 -25.61 2.01
CA GLN A 57 -4.15 -24.41 2.83
C GLN A 57 -3.80 -23.19 1.99
N TYR A 58 -2.83 -23.33 1.06
CA TYR A 58 -2.44 -22.27 0.13
C TYR A 58 -3.63 -21.75 -0.69
N GLN A 59 -4.41 -22.65 -1.26
CA GLN A 59 -5.59 -22.29 -2.06
C GLN A 59 -6.65 -21.56 -1.21
N VAL A 60 -6.95 -22.06 -0.02
CA VAL A 60 -7.93 -21.43 0.89
C VAL A 60 -7.46 -20.05 1.31
N VAL A 61 -6.20 -19.90 1.72
CA VAL A 61 -5.61 -18.61 2.09
C VAL A 61 -5.58 -17.64 0.91
N TYR A 62 -5.29 -18.13 -0.29
CA TYR A 62 -5.36 -17.32 -1.50
C TYR A 62 -6.77 -16.76 -1.74
N LEU A 63 -7.80 -17.60 -1.65
CA LEU A 63 -9.18 -17.15 -1.82
C LEU A 63 -9.60 -16.13 -0.76
N MET A 64 -9.17 -16.30 0.47
CA MET A 64 -9.40 -15.32 1.54
C MET A 64 -8.72 -13.98 1.22
N ASN A 65 -7.45 -14.01 0.85
CA ASN A 65 -6.70 -12.81 0.47
C ASN A 65 -7.31 -12.13 -0.77
N TYR A 66 -7.81 -12.91 -1.73
CA TYR A 66 -8.46 -12.39 -2.92
C TYR A 66 -9.78 -11.67 -2.57
N SER A 67 -10.61 -12.26 -1.72
CA SER A 67 -11.83 -11.63 -1.21
C SER A 67 -11.55 -10.32 -0.49
N ASP A 68 -10.53 -10.30 0.38
CA ASP A 68 -10.09 -9.08 1.08
C ASP A 68 -9.58 -8.01 0.11
N ALA A 69 -8.86 -8.41 -0.93
CA ALA A 69 -8.35 -7.51 -1.96
C ALA A 69 -9.48 -6.92 -2.83
N LEU A 70 -10.51 -7.70 -3.15
CA LEU A 70 -11.71 -7.19 -3.83
C LEU A 70 -12.43 -6.14 -2.97
N ALA A 71 -12.68 -6.42 -1.69
CA ALA A 71 -13.29 -5.46 -0.78
C ALA A 71 -12.45 -4.17 -0.63
N MET A 72 -11.13 -4.30 -0.68
CA MET A 72 -10.22 -3.15 -0.71
C MET A 72 -10.35 -2.35 -2.00
N GLN A 73 -10.45 -3.00 -3.16
CA GLN A 73 -10.66 -2.36 -4.46
C GLN A 73 -11.94 -1.52 -4.44
N ASP A 74 -13.04 -2.09 -3.97
CA ASP A 74 -14.33 -1.38 -3.87
C ASP A 74 -14.24 -0.17 -2.94
N SER A 75 -13.54 -0.31 -1.82
CA SER A 75 -13.27 0.80 -0.90
C SER A 75 -12.42 1.91 -1.53
N ILE A 76 -11.50 1.57 -2.44
CA ILE A 76 -10.69 2.54 -3.20
C ILE A 76 -11.58 3.26 -4.21
N LYS A 77 -12.39 2.53 -5.00
CA LYS A 77 -13.32 3.09 -5.97
C LYS A 77 -14.33 4.04 -5.30
N ALA A 78 -14.92 3.63 -4.20
CA ALA A 78 -15.86 4.46 -3.43
C ALA A 78 -15.21 5.76 -2.93
N ARG A 79 -13.96 5.70 -2.44
CA ARG A 79 -13.22 6.90 -2.03
C ARG A 79 -12.86 7.81 -3.20
N GLN A 80 -12.56 7.26 -4.36
CA GLN A 80 -12.29 8.04 -5.57
C GLN A 80 -13.56 8.76 -6.03
N ALA A 81 -14.68 8.05 -6.14
CA ALA A 81 -15.98 8.63 -6.50
C ALA A 81 -16.39 9.78 -5.56
N ARG A 82 -16.26 9.57 -4.24
CA ARG A 82 -16.55 10.63 -3.25
C ARG A 82 -15.63 11.86 -3.41
N ARG A 83 -14.33 11.66 -3.74
CA ARG A 83 -13.42 12.79 -3.99
C ARG A 83 -13.78 13.56 -5.26
N GLU A 84 -14.21 12.87 -6.31
CA GLU A 84 -14.64 13.49 -7.55
C GLU A 84 -15.93 14.28 -7.35
N GLU A 85 -16.88 13.73 -6.63
CA GLU A 85 -18.11 14.41 -6.25
C GLU A 85 -17.84 15.70 -5.44
N MET A 86 -16.96 15.62 -4.44
CA MET A 86 -16.55 16.81 -3.68
C MET A 86 -15.92 17.89 -4.56
N ARG A 87 -15.06 17.47 -5.52
CA ARG A 87 -14.45 18.41 -6.46
C ARG A 87 -15.49 19.09 -7.35
N ARG A 88 -16.49 18.34 -7.84
CA ARG A 88 -17.58 18.90 -8.65
C ARG A 88 -18.43 19.89 -7.86
N ASN A 89 -18.63 19.62 -6.57
CA ASN A 89 -19.44 20.45 -5.68
C ASN A 89 -18.66 21.63 -5.07
N GLY A 90 -17.41 21.89 -5.49
CA GLY A 90 -16.58 22.99 -5.01
C GLY A 90 -16.20 22.90 -3.53
N ARG A 91 -16.39 21.74 -2.88
CA ARG A 91 -16.03 21.54 -1.46
C ARG A 91 -14.57 21.14 -1.33
N ASP A 92 -13.84 21.81 -0.44
CA ASP A 92 -12.45 21.48 -0.17
C ASP A 92 -12.38 20.16 0.62
N VAL A 93 -11.67 19.17 0.06
CA VAL A 93 -11.46 17.84 0.68
C VAL A 93 -10.78 17.93 2.06
N LYS A 94 -10.18 19.08 2.38
CA LYS A 94 -9.51 19.32 3.67
C LYS A 94 -10.46 19.60 4.83
N GLU A 95 -11.68 20.06 4.55
CA GLU A 95 -12.65 20.44 5.60
C GLU A 95 -13.35 19.24 6.27
N GLN A 96 -13.34 18.08 5.64
CA GLN A 96 -13.98 16.89 6.20
C GLN A 96 -12.96 15.98 6.90
N ARG A 97 -12.46 16.42 8.04
CA ARG A 97 -11.81 15.47 8.94
C ARG A 97 -12.88 14.52 9.49
N PRO A 98 -12.62 13.20 9.49
CA PRO A 98 -13.57 12.25 10.05
C PRO A 98 -13.82 12.59 11.52
N THR A 99 -15.05 12.50 11.95
CA THR A 99 -15.43 12.70 13.35
C THR A 99 -14.85 11.61 14.23
N GLU A 100 -14.78 11.85 15.54
CA GLU A 100 -14.32 10.85 16.50
C GLU A 100 -15.17 9.58 16.44
N GLU A 101 -16.48 9.73 16.26
CA GLU A 101 -17.42 8.62 16.11
C GLU A 101 -17.15 7.80 14.85
N GLU A 102 -16.90 8.45 13.72
CA GLU A 102 -16.50 7.76 12.47
C GLU A 102 -15.18 7.02 12.63
N LEU A 103 -14.23 7.60 13.36
CA LEU A 103 -12.96 6.94 13.65
C LEU A 103 -13.15 5.74 14.59
N ALA A 104 -14.01 5.86 15.60
CA ALA A 104 -14.34 4.76 16.49
C ALA A 104 -15.04 3.62 15.74
N ALA A 105 -16.04 3.93 14.92
CA ALA A 105 -16.72 2.94 14.09
C ALA A 105 -15.75 2.21 13.14
N ARG A 106 -14.83 2.94 12.51
CA ARG A 106 -13.80 2.32 11.66
C ARG A 106 -12.88 1.39 12.44
N ARG A 107 -12.51 1.75 13.67
CA ARG A 107 -11.69 0.88 14.53
C ARG A 107 -12.43 -0.41 14.85
N GLN A 108 -13.68 -0.33 15.25
CA GLN A 108 -14.52 -1.51 15.51
C GLN A 108 -14.62 -2.45 14.31
N ILE A 109 -14.89 -1.91 13.11
CA ILE A 109 -14.94 -2.70 11.89
C ILE A 109 -13.59 -3.39 11.62
N MET A 110 -12.48 -2.70 11.84
CA MET A 110 -11.15 -3.28 11.64
C MET A 110 -10.82 -4.36 12.66
N GLU A 111 -11.25 -4.21 13.89
CA GLU A 111 -11.10 -5.23 14.96
C GLU A 111 -11.95 -6.47 14.67
N GLN A 112 -13.19 -6.29 14.27
CA GLN A 112 -14.07 -7.39 13.86
C GLN A 112 -13.49 -8.18 12.68
N ARG A 113 -13.01 -7.49 11.64
CA ARG A 113 -12.35 -8.16 10.49
C ARG A 113 -11.13 -8.96 10.90
N ARG A 114 -10.33 -8.43 11.83
CA ARG A 114 -9.17 -9.16 12.37
C ARG A 114 -9.59 -10.40 13.14
N ALA A 115 -10.60 -10.29 13.99
CA ALA A 115 -11.11 -11.42 14.77
C ALA A 115 -11.64 -12.52 13.85
N ILE A 116 -12.39 -12.17 12.81
CA ILE A 116 -12.89 -13.13 11.81
C ILE A 116 -11.72 -13.81 11.09
N ARG A 117 -10.75 -13.04 10.61
CA ARG A 117 -9.58 -13.59 9.92
C ARG A 117 -8.77 -14.51 10.83
N ASP A 118 -8.57 -14.12 12.07
CA ASP A 118 -7.85 -14.90 13.07
C ASP A 118 -8.55 -16.25 13.35
N ALA A 119 -9.87 -16.24 13.52
CA ALA A 119 -10.66 -17.45 13.66
C ALA A 119 -10.54 -18.37 12.44
N GLN A 120 -10.64 -17.83 11.22
CA GLN A 120 -10.47 -18.59 9.99
C GLN A 120 -9.06 -19.20 9.88
N MET A 121 -8.02 -18.43 10.17
CA MET A 121 -6.65 -18.95 10.15
C MET A 121 -6.43 -20.06 11.17
N LYS A 122 -7.05 -19.95 12.34
CA LYS A 122 -6.99 -20.99 13.38
C LYS A 122 -7.64 -22.31 12.94
N GLU A 123 -8.65 -22.26 12.07
CA GLU A 123 -9.31 -23.44 11.52
C GLU A 123 -8.50 -24.08 10.36
N ILE A 124 -7.81 -23.27 9.57
CA ILE A 124 -7.06 -23.71 8.39
C ILE A 124 -5.69 -24.26 8.75
N LEU A 125 -5.01 -23.62 9.72
CA LEU A 125 -3.62 -23.89 10.05
C LEU A 125 -3.51 -24.95 11.17
N THR A 126 -2.45 -25.76 11.12
CA THR A 126 -2.08 -26.58 12.27
C THR A 126 -1.66 -25.70 13.45
N PRO A 127 -1.68 -26.21 14.70
CA PRO A 127 -1.27 -25.41 15.86
C PRO A 127 0.12 -24.79 15.74
N ALA A 128 1.10 -25.52 15.19
CA ALA A 128 2.44 -25.03 14.98
C ALA A 128 2.53 -23.94 13.90
N GLN A 129 1.76 -24.08 12.80
CA GLN A 129 1.65 -23.08 11.76
C GLN A 129 0.94 -21.82 12.27
N TYR A 130 -0.08 -21.97 13.10
CA TYR A 130 -0.83 -20.86 13.67
C TYR A 130 0.06 -20.00 14.60
N GLU A 131 0.93 -20.60 15.39
CA GLU A 131 1.91 -19.86 16.20
C GLU A 131 2.84 -19.00 15.33
N LYS A 132 3.35 -19.55 14.23
CA LYS A 132 4.17 -18.79 13.26
C LYS A 132 3.37 -17.64 12.64
N TYR A 133 2.11 -17.88 12.30
CA TYR A 133 1.20 -16.86 11.79
C TYR A 133 1.02 -15.70 12.78
N LEU A 134 0.80 -15.97 14.06
CA LEU A 134 0.67 -14.95 15.08
C LEU A 134 1.95 -14.08 15.22
N GLN A 135 3.11 -14.71 15.15
CA GLN A 135 4.40 -13.99 15.16
C GLN A 135 4.52 -13.09 13.95
N TYR A 136 4.22 -13.60 12.76
CA TYR A 136 4.23 -12.83 11.51
C TYR A 136 3.27 -11.62 11.58
N GLU A 137 2.05 -11.80 12.02
CA GLU A 137 1.07 -10.71 12.19
C GLU A 137 1.58 -9.63 13.16
N LYS A 138 2.20 -10.03 14.27
CA LYS A 138 2.80 -9.10 15.23
C LYS A 138 3.94 -8.29 14.61
N GLU A 139 4.80 -8.91 13.83
CA GLU A 139 5.88 -8.24 13.11
C GLU A 139 5.33 -7.25 12.07
N GLN A 140 4.35 -7.66 11.28
CA GLN A 140 3.69 -6.79 10.31
C GLN A 140 3.03 -5.56 10.98
N GLN A 141 2.40 -5.73 12.13
CA GLN A 141 1.85 -4.63 12.90
C GLN A 141 2.92 -3.66 13.39
N ASN A 142 4.05 -4.17 13.88
CA ASN A 142 5.18 -3.35 14.33
C ASN A 142 5.80 -2.55 13.18
N LEU A 143 5.98 -3.17 12.01
CA LEU A 143 6.47 -2.50 10.81
C LEU A 143 5.52 -1.37 10.35
N ARG A 144 4.21 -1.60 10.38
CA ARG A 144 3.19 -0.58 10.04
C ARG A 144 3.22 0.59 11.04
N ARG A 145 3.35 0.31 12.34
CA ARG A 145 3.47 1.34 13.39
C ARG A 145 4.76 2.16 13.25
N GLY A 146 5.88 1.51 12.93
CA GLY A 146 7.16 2.17 12.68
C GLY A 146 7.09 3.13 11.48
N LYS A 147 6.54 2.68 10.35
CA LYS A 147 6.34 3.51 9.15
C LYS A 147 5.41 4.71 9.41
N ALA A 148 4.37 4.55 10.23
CA ALA A 148 3.47 5.64 10.60
C ALA A 148 4.16 6.71 11.45
N ARG A 149 4.98 6.33 12.42
CA ARG A 149 5.76 7.25 13.27
C ARG A 149 6.82 8.01 12.47
N GLY A 150 7.52 7.35 11.54
CA GLY A 150 8.52 7.99 10.68
C GLY A 150 7.93 9.06 9.77
N ARG A 151 6.69 8.89 9.30
CA ARG A 151 5.99 9.90 8.48
C ARG A 151 5.58 11.14 9.27
N GLN A 152 5.23 11.01 10.53
CA GLN A 152 4.89 12.16 11.40
C GLN A 152 6.13 12.98 11.76
N GLY A 153 7.29 12.34 11.99
CA GLY A 153 8.55 13.05 12.27
C GLY A 153 9.07 13.86 11.08
N ALA A 154 8.96 13.34 9.86
CA ALA A 154 9.42 14.03 8.65
C ALA A 154 8.57 15.26 8.27
N GLY A 155 7.31 15.32 8.70
CA GLY A 155 6.41 16.46 8.46
C GLY A 155 6.73 17.70 9.30
N ASN A 156 7.26 17.51 10.50
CA ASN A 156 7.55 18.63 11.42
C ASN A 156 8.84 19.39 11.05
N HIS A 157 9.85 18.74 10.48
CA HIS A 157 11.07 19.41 10.06
C HIS A 157 10.91 20.37 8.87
N ARG A 158 9.88 20.19 8.03
CA ARG A 158 9.61 21.10 6.89
C ARG A 158 8.90 22.38 7.27
N ARG A 159 8.28 22.47 8.45
CA ARG A 159 7.58 23.70 8.93
C ARG A 159 8.48 24.70 9.65
N GLY A 160 9.67 24.29 10.10
CA GLY A 160 10.59 25.13 10.89
C GLY A 160 11.49 26.07 10.09
N ASN A 161 11.58 25.95 8.75
CA ASN A 161 12.58 26.69 7.97
C ASN A 161 11.97 27.75 7.01
N ARG A 162 10.82 28.32 7.38
CA ARG A 162 10.26 29.53 6.74
C ARG A 162 10.11 30.63 7.78
N ARG A 163 11.22 31.25 8.11
CA ARG A 163 11.31 32.59 8.68
C ARG A 163 12.41 33.34 7.95
#